data_909efa96e2aeff0d8e35d24c60f27c10
#
_entry.id   909efa96e2aeff0d8e35d24c60f27c10
#
_cell.length_a   1.000
_cell.length_b   1.000
_cell.length_c   1.000
_cell.angle_alpha   90.00
_cell.angle_beta   90.00
_cell.angle_gamma   90.00
#
_symmetry.space_group_name_H-M   'P 1'
#
loop_
_entity.id
_entity.type
_entity.pdbx_description
1 polymer ?
#
loop_
_entity_poly.entity_id
_entity_poly.type
_entity_poly.pdbx_seq_one_letter_code
_entity_poly.pdbx_strand_id
1 'polypeptide(L)'
;MAREYENIEEATENLTEEDENILLWSAIGATAAVDIFAARIESEILRLRQANVGDAEILRILNNDFTSRGRIFGEFSNNLRRGVVSGIMQGARLGLDTVYGNRLKFRWVSVGSSKICADCKDRIGRVETWEAWETIGLPATGFSICKEFCYCQLIPEDIEIDDRVVI
;
A
#
# COMPACT_ATOMS: atom_id res chain seq x y z
N MET A 1 22.05 -11.57 -3.44
CA MET A 1 21.80 -12.67 -4.41
C MET A 1 20.32 -12.96 -4.35
N ALA A 2 19.54 -12.66 -5.40
CA ALA A 2 18.14 -13.07 -5.48
C ALA A 2 18.10 -14.61 -5.55
N ARG A 3 17.25 -15.25 -4.74
CA ARG A 3 16.98 -16.67 -4.89
C ARG A 3 16.11 -16.85 -6.12
N GLU A 4 16.55 -17.66 -7.06
CA GLU A 4 15.78 -18.08 -8.21
C GLU A 4 14.97 -19.32 -7.77
N TYR A 5 13.64 -19.18 -7.65
CA TYR A 5 12.76 -20.30 -7.31
C TYR A 5 12.28 -20.96 -8.61
N GLU A 6 12.38 -22.28 -8.69
CA GLU A 6 11.99 -23.03 -9.89
C GLU A 6 10.48 -23.09 -10.04
N ASN A 7 9.73 -22.96 -8.93
CA ASN A 7 8.26 -22.92 -8.93
C ASN A 7 7.71 -22.20 -7.69
N ILE A 8 6.40 -21.88 -7.72
CA ILE A 8 5.71 -21.18 -6.65
C ILE A 8 5.62 -22.02 -5.38
N GLU A 9 5.50 -23.35 -5.47
CA GLU A 9 5.41 -24.25 -4.32
C GLU A 9 6.71 -24.20 -3.51
N GLU A 10 7.86 -24.30 -4.18
CA GLU A 10 9.16 -24.18 -3.53
C GLU A 10 9.38 -22.81 -2.88
N ALA A 11 8.89 -21.74 -3.50
CA ALA A 11 8.94 -20.41 -2.93
C ALA A 11 8.12 -20.29 -1.64
N THR A 12 6.95 -20.93 -1.57
CA THR A 12 6.07 -20.87 -0.40
C THR A 12 6.52 -21.74 0.77
N GLU A 13 7.23 -22.86 0.53
CA GLU A 13 7.76 -23.71 1.58
C GLU A 13 8.86 -23.06 2.43
N ASN A 14 9.49 -22.00 1.91
CA ASN A 14 10.61 -21.32 2.55
C ASN A 14 10.27 -19.91 3.06
N LEU A 15 9.00 -19.58 3.19
CA LEU A 15 8.57 -18.29 3.73
C LEU A 15 8.90 -18.19 5.22
N THR A 16 9.40 -17.03 5.62
CA THR A 16 9.49 -16.64 7.01
C THR A 16 8.15 -16.04 7.48
N GLU A 17 7.93 -15.94 8.79
CA GLU A 17 6.76 -15.25 9.35
C GLU A 17 6.67 -13.79 8.83
N GLU A 18 7.81 -13.12 8.63
CA GLU A 18 7.88 -11.78 8.03
C GLU A 18 7.38 -11.79 6.59
N ASP A 19 7.81 -12.77 5.79
CA ASP A 19 7.38 -12.92 4.39
C ASP A 19 5.87 -13.17 4.31
N GLU A 20 5.33 -14.01 5.18
CA GLU A 20 3.89 -14.28 5.26
C GLU A 20 3.09 -13.02 5.60
N ASN A 21 3.56 -12.23 6.56
CA ASN A 21 2.94 -10.95 6.91
C ASN A 21 2.99 -9.94 5.75
N ILE A 22 4.12 -9.84 5.06
CA ILE A 22 4.25 -8.98 3.87
C ILE A 22 3.26 -9.40 2.77
N LEU A 23 3.15 -10.69 2.50
CA LEU A 23 2.23 -11.23 1.50
C LEU A 23 0.77 -10.99 1.89
N LEU A 24 0.40 -11.26 3.15
CA LEU A 24 -0.95 -11.05 3.64
C LEU A 24 -1.39 -9.59 3.50
N TRP A 25 -0.59 -8.64 3.99
CA TRP A 25 -0.93 -7.22 3.91
C TRP A 25 -0.93 -6.69 2.48
N SER A 26 -0.04 -7.21 1.63
CA SER A 26 -0.03 -6.86 0.20
C SER A 26 -1.30 -7.37 -0.50
N ALA A 27 -1.75 -8.58 -0.17
CA ALA A 27 -2.99 -9.15 -0.71
C ALA A 27 -4.22 -8.35 -0.26
N ILE A 28 -4.28 -7.93 1.00
CA ILE A 28 -5.35 -7.06 1.52
C ILE A 28 -5.40 -5.74 0.74
N GLY A 29 -4.25 -5.09 0.55
CA GLY A 29 -4.17 -3.84 -0.21
C GLY A 29 -4.57 -4.00 -1.68
N ALA A 30 -4.18 -5.10 -2.31
CA ALA A 30 -4.56 -5.42 -3.68
C ALA A 30 -6.07 -5.68 -3.80
N THR A 31 -6.65 -6.47 -2.89
CA THR A 31 -8.08 -6.76 -2.86
C THR A 31 -8.91 -5.49 -2.72
N ALA A 32 -8.55 -4.61 -1.80
CA ALA A 32 -9.23 -3.32 -1.64
C ALA A 32 -9.19 -2.47 -2.93
N ALA A 33 -8.08 -2.48 -3.66
CA ALA A 33 -7.98 -1.78 -4.94
C ALA A 33 -8.91 -2.39 -6.01
N VAL A 34 -9.05 -3.72 -6.05
CA VAL A 34 -9.96 -4.42 -6.97
C VAL A 34 -11.42 -4.11 -6.65
N ASP A 35 -11.81 -4.10 -5.38
CA ASP A 35 -13.19 -3.80 -4.96
C ASP A 35 -13.58 -2.36 -5.33
N ILE A 36 -12.69 -1.39 -5.10
CA ILE A 36 -12.90 0.01 -5.51
C ILE A 36 -13.05 0.10 -7.04
N PHE A 37 -12.23 -0.63 -7.79
CA PHE A 37 -12.28 -0.63 -9.25
C PHE A 37 -13.60 -1.22 -9.76
N ALA A 38 -14.04 -2.35 -9.22
CA ALA A 38 -15.32 -2.97 -9.58
C ALA A 38 -16.49 -2.00 -9.34
N ALA A 39 -16.55 -1.37 -8.18
CA ALA A 39 -17.57 -0.38 -7.84
C ALA A 39 -17.54 0.84 -8.78
N ARG A 40 -16.36 1.27 -9.22
CA ARG A 40 -16.20 2.37 -10.18
C ARG A 40 -16.71 2.01 -11.56
N ILE A 41 -16.40 0.81 -12.06
CA ILE A 41 -16.94 0.32 -13.35
C ILE A 41 -18.45 0.23 -13.30
N GLU A 42 -19.00 -0.38 -12.25
CA GLU A 42 -20.45 -0.53 -12.08
C GLU A 42 -21.14 0.84 -12.06
N SER A 43 -20.63 1.78 -11.28
CA SER A 43 -21.14 3.15 -11.22
C SER A 43 -21.10 3.86 -12.59
N GLU A 44 -20.03 3.68 -13.37
CA GLU A 44 -19.91 4.28 -14.69
C GLU A 44 -20.88 3.65 -15.70
N ILE A 45 -21.06 2.34 -15.67
CA ILE A 45 -22.06 1.64 -16.50
C ILE A 45 -23.46 2.15 -16.20
N LEU A 46 -23.83 2.26 -14.93
CA LEU A 46 -25.13 2.78 -14.52
C LEU A 46 -25.33 4.22 -14.99
N ARG A 47 -24.34 5.08 -14.81
CA ARG A 47 -24.37 6.48 -15.29
C ARG A 47 -24.58 6.57 -16.79
N LEU A 48 -23.87 5.75 -17.57
CA LEU A 48 -23.99 5.74 -19.03
C LEU A 48 -25.34 5.21 -19.49
N ARG A 49 -25.88 4.17 -18.83
CA ARG A 49 -27.23 3.66 -19.10
C ARG A 49 -28.31 4.68 -18.80
N GLN A 50 -28.20 5.41 -17.69
CA GLN A 50 -29.10 6.51 -17.37
C GLN A 50 -29.06 7.64 -18.40
N ALA A 51 -27.90 7.82 -19.05
CA ALA A 51 -27.74 8.77 -20.17
C ALA A 51 -28.21 8.17 -21.53
N ASN A 52 -28.89 7.02 -21.54
CA ASN A 52 -29.35 6.29 -22.73
C ASN A 52 -28.23 5.91 -23.72
N VAL A 53 -27.01 5.65 -23.22
CA VAL A 53 -25.91 5.13 -24.02
C VAL A 53 -26.11 3.63 -24.24
N GLY A 54 -26.03 3.17 -25.48
CA GLY A 54 -26.19 1.75 -25.81
C GLY A 54 -25.01 0.89 -25.37
N ASP A 55 -25.25 -0.41 -25.10
CA ASP A 55 -24.26 -1.33 -24.54
C ASP A 55 -22.96 -1.42 -25.37
N ALA A 56 -23.05 -1.40 -26.70
CA ALA A 56 -21.87 -1.42 -27.58
C ALA A 56 -20.98 -0.18 -27.39
N GLU A 57 -21.58 0.98 -27.19
CA GLU A 57 -20.86 2.23 -26.95
C GLU A 57 -20.28 2.26 -25.52
N ILE A 58 -20.99 1.72 -24.53
CA ILE A 58 -20.48 1.54 -23.17
C ILE A 58 -19.21 0.69 -23.19
N LEU A 59 -19.24 -0.47 -23.88
CA LEU A 59 -18.06 -1.32 -24.04
C LEU A 59 -16.91 -0.58 -24.71
N ARG A 60 -17.18 0.22 -25.75
CA ARG A 60 -16.17 1.00 -26.44
C ARG A 60 -15.52 2.05 -25.52
N ILE A 61 -16.32 2.72 -24.70
CA ILE A 61 -15.84 3.72 -23.72
C ILE A 61 -14.95 3.07 -22.67
N LEU A 62 -15.40 1.96 -22.07
CA LEU A 62 -14.63 1.24 -21.05
C LEU A 62 -13.34 0.66 -21.61
N ASN A 63 -13.40 0.05 -22.82
CA ASN A 63 -12.20 -0.48 -23.47
C ASN A 63 -11.19 0.63 -23.80
N ASN A 64 -11.66 1.79 -24.22
CA ASN A 64 -10.79 2.94 -24.45
C ASN A 64 -10.15 3.45 -23.14
N ASP A 65 -10.91 3.57 -22.05
CA ASP A 65 -10.38 3.92 -20.73
C ASP A 65 -9.30 2.93 -20.29
N PHE A 66 -9.54 1.65 -20.47
CA PHE A 66 -8.59 0.58 -20.15
C PHE A 66 -7.30 0.69 -20.97
N THR A 67 -7.41 0.82 -22.29
CA THR A 67 -6.24 0.82 -23.20
C THR A 67 -5.44 2.11 -23.15
N SER A 68 -6.08 3.23 -22.92
CA SER A 68 -5.42 4.56 -22.83
C SER A 68 -4.98 4.92 -21.40
N ARG A 69 -5.16 4.04 -20.41
CA ARG A 69 -5.00 4.37 -18.99
C ARG A 69 -5.83 5.59 -18.60
N GLY A 70 -7.08 5.61 -19.03
CA GLY A 70 -8.02 6.67 -18.72
C GLY A 70 -8.31 6.81 -17.21
N ARG A 71 -9.32 7.59 -16.89
CA ARG A 71 -9.61 7.98 -15.49
C ARG A 71 -9.84 6.76 -14.57
N ILE A 72 -10.63 5.77 -15.00
CA ILE A 72 -11.01 4.62 -14.16
C ILE A 72 -9.84 3.65 -14.01
N PHE A 73 -9.23 3.25 -15.13
CA PHE A 73 -8.13 2.31 -15.11
C PHE A 73 -6.83 2.92 -14.58
N GLY A 74 -6.58 4.19 -14.86
CA GLY A 74 -5.44 4.91 -14.27
C GLY A 74 -5.55 5.05 -12.76
N GLU A 75 -6.76 5.31 -12.22
CA GLU A 75 -7.03 5.34 -10.78
C GLU A 75 -6.83 3.93 -10.16
N PHE A 76 -7.35 2.88 -10.80
CA PHE A 76 -7.14 1.49 -10.37
C PHE A 76 -5.67 1.12 -10.31
N SER A 77 -4.91 1.37 -11.36
CA SER A 77 -3.48 1.06 -11.44
C SER A 77 -2.69 1.76 -10.31
N ASN A 78 -3.04 3.01 -10.02
CA ASN A 78 -2.43 3.76 -8.92
C ASN A 78 -2.82 3.21 -7.55
N ASN A 79 -4.09 2.84 -7.35
CA ASN A 79 -4.57 2.28 -6.09
C ASN A 79 -3.98 0.89 -5.83
N LEU A 80 -3.91 0.05 -6.87
CA LEU A 80 -3.28 -1.27 -6.77
C LEU A 80 -1.80 -1.14 -6.36
N ARG A 81 -1.04 -0.28 -7.06
CA ARG A 81 0.35 -0.03 -6.71
C ARG A 81 0.50 0.46 -5.27
N ARG A 82 -0.33 1.42 -4.85
CA ARG A 82 -0.28 1.96 -3.49
C ARG A 82 -0.65 0.91 -2.46
N GLY A 83 -1.70 0.12 -2.70
CA GLY A 83 -2.14 -0.95 -1.81
C GLY A 83 -1.05 -1.99 -1.57
N VAL A 84 -0.40 -2.46 -2.65
CA VAL A 84 0.71 -3.42 -2.55
C VAL A 84 1.90 -2.83 -1.81
N VAL A 85 2.35 -1.62 -2.16
CA VAL A 85 3.47 -0.96 -1.48
C VAL A 85 3.17 -0.73 0.01
N SER A 86 1.96 -0.28 0.32
CA SER A 86 1.52 -0.10 1.71
C SER A 86 1.51 -1.44 2.47
N GLY A 87 1.06 -2.52 1.83
CA GLY A 87 1.06 -3.86 2.40
C GLY A 87 2.47 -4.37 2.72
N ILE A 88 3.41 -4.22 1.79
CA ILE A 88 4.82 -4.56 2.02
C ILE A 88 5.37 -3.80 3.23
N MET A 89 5.09 -2.50 3.31
CA MET A 89 5.55 -1.67 4.42
C MET A 89 4.92 -2.03 5.76
N GLN A 90 3.68 -2.47 5.77
CA GLN A 90 3.01 -2.94 6.99
C GLN A 90 3.57 -4.29 7.43
N GLY A 91 3.76 -5.24 6.51
CA GLY A 91 4.33 -6.55 6.82
C GLY A 91 5.74 -6.44 7.39
N ALA A 92 6.61 -5.68 6.75
CA ALA A 92 7.97 -5.43 7.25
C ALA A 92 7.99 -4.80 8.64
N ARG A 93 7.03 -3.91 8.94
CA ARG A 93 6.89 -3.28 10.26
C ARG A 93 6.47 -4.27 11.34
N LEU A 94 5.54 -5.17 11.03
CA LEU A 94 5.15 -6.24 11.96
C LEU A 94 6.33 -7.17 12.26
N GLY A 95 7.15 -7.48 11.25
CA GLY A 95 8.39 -8.23 11.45
C GLY A 95 9.36 -7.50 12.41
N LEU A 96 9.51 -6.18 12.28
CA LEU A 96 10.32 -5.39 13.20
C LEU A 96 9.76 -5.41 14.63
N ASP A 97 8.45 -5.31 14.80
CA ASP A 97 7.80 -5.40 16.11
C ASP A 97 8.01 -6.77 16.75
N THR A 98 7.87 -7.85 16.00
CA THR A 98 8.11 -9.23 16.48
C THR A 98 9.54 -9.43 16.95
N VAL A 99 10.53 -8.88 16.24
CA VAL A 99 11.96 -9.06 16.56
C VAL A 99 12.41 -8.15 17.69
N TYR A 100 12.01 -6.90 17.68
CA TYR A 100 12.55 -5.87 18.58
C TYR A 100 11.59 -5.45 19.68
N GLY A 101 10.28 -5.61 19.46
CA GLY A 101 9.21 -5.28 20.42
C GLY A 101 9.37 -3.87 21.01
N ASN A 102 9.02 -3.70 22.28
CA ASN A 102 9.13 -2.42 23.00
C ASN A 102 10.57 -2.00 23.36
N ARG A 103 11.60 -2.69 22.86
CA ARG A 103 13.00 -2.39 23.19
C ARG A 103 13.57 -1.24 22.38
N LEU A 104 13.00 -0.95 21.21
CA LEU A 104 13.47 0.10 20.31
C LEU A 104 12.51 1.27 20.25
N LYS A 105 13.07 2.42 19.94
CA LYS A 105 12.31 3.59 19.48
C LYS A 105 12.31 3.63 17.98
N PHE A 106 11.24 4.20 17.42
CA PHE A 106 11.02 4.27 15.98
C PHE A 106 10.80 5.71 15.57
N ARG A 107 11.50 6.12 14.53
CA ARG A 107 11.37 7.43 13.89
C ARG A 107 10.37 7.37 12.76
N TRP A 108 9.43 8.32 12.72
CA TRP A 108 8.54 8.49 11.58
C TRP A 108 9.28 9.13 10.42
N VAL A 109 9.33 8.45 9.27
CA VAL A 109 9.98 8.95 8.05
C VAL A 109 9.00 8.90 6.87
N SER A 110 9.21 9.79 5.89
CA SER A 110 8.51 9.72 4.62
C SER A 110 9.42 9.11 3.57
N VAL A 111 8.93 8.07 2.89
CA VAL A 111 9.69 7.37 1.86
C VAL A 111 9.14 7.72 0.48
N GLY A 112 9.94 8.40 -0.33
CA GLY A 112 9.71 8.54 -1.77
C GLY A 112 8.49 9.36 -2.21
N SER A 113 7.82 10.10 -1.32
CA SER A 113 6.65 10.92 -1.70
C SER A 113 6.97 12.41 -1.70
N SER A 114 6.76 13.06 -2.85
CA SER A 114 6.80 14.52 -2.94
C SER A 114 5.56 15.19 -2.30
N LYS A 115 4.51 14.41 -1.99
CA LYS A 115 3.26 14.90 -1.39
C LYS A 115 3.02 14.19 -0.06
N ILE A 116 3.37 14.86 1.02
CA ILE A 116 3.15 14.39 2.38
C ILE A 116 1.87 15.04 2.90
N CYS A 117 0.92 14.25 3.43
CA CYS A 117 -0.30 14.79 4.03
C CYS A 117 -0.01 15.55 5.33
N ALA A 118 -0.95 16.41 5.74
CA ALA A 118 -0.79 17.23 6.94
C ALA A 118 -0.51 16.37 8.19
N ASP A 119 -1.30 15.30 8.39
CA ASP A 119 -1.14 14.41 9.54
C ASP A 119 0.25 13.76 9.63
N CYS A 120 0.81 13.36 8.48
CA CYS A 120 2.14 12.79 8.43
C CYS A 120 3.24 13.84 8.63
N LYS A 121 3.04 15.08 8.15
CA LYS A 121 4.00 16.19 8.35
C LYS A 121 4.28 16.44 9.82
N ASP A 122 3.27 16.40 10.65
CA ASP A 122 3.37 16.67 12.09
C ASP A 122 4.09 15.55 12.85
N ARG A 123 4.29 14.39 12.19
CA ARG A 123 4.93 13.21 12.78
C ARG A 123 6.34 12.96 12.28
N ILE A 124 6.70 13.48 11.09
CA ILE A 124 8.04 13.29 10.51
C ILE A 124 9.13 13.75 11.47
N GLY A 125 10.11 12.87 11.69
CA GLY A 125 11.24 13.10 12.59
C GLY A 125 10.94 12.82 14.06
N ARG A 126 9.69 12.63 14.45
CA ARG A 126 9.31 12.26 15.80
C ARG A 126 9.73 10.83 16.10
N VAL A 127 10.24 10.60 17.31
CA VAL A 127 10.78 9.31 17.77
C VAL A 127 10.01 8.87 19.00
N GLU A 128 9.37 7.72 18.93
CA GLU A 128 8.56 7.15 20.01
C GLU A 128 8.76 5.63 20.10
N THR A 129 8.31 5.03 21.20
CA THR A 129 8.20 3.57 21.31
C THR A 129 7.10 3.04 20.40
N TRP A 130 7.12 1.75 20.11
CA TRP A 130 6.05 1.11 19.31
C TRP A 130 4.67 1.32 19.95
N GLU A 131 4.52 1.07 21.23
CA GLU A 131 3.27 1.24 21.97
C GLU A 131 2.75 2.69 21.93
N ALA A 132 3.64 3.68 22.00
CA ALA A 132 3.26 5.08 21.82
C ALA A 132 2.76 5.34 20.39
N TRP A 133 3.40 4.78 19.38
CA TRP A 133 2.95 4.89 17.98
C TRP A 133 1.61 4.20 17.72
N GLU A 134 1.32 3.07 18.35
CA GLU A 134 0.00 2.43 18.28
C GLU A 134 -1.10 3.37 18.81
N THR A 135 -0.82 4.07 19.90
CA THR A 135 -1.76 5.05 20.48
C THR A 135 -1.92 6.30 19.61
N ILE A 136 -0.82 6.80 19.02
CA ILE A 136 -0.82 8.00 18.16
C ILE A 136 -1.42 7.70 16.79
N GLY A 137 -1.29 6.47 16.33
CA GLY A 137 -1.68 5.97 15.01
C GLY A 137 -0.47 5.62 14.14
N LEU A 138 -0.43 4.36 13.69
CA LEU A 138 0.62 3.83 12.82
C LEU A 138 0.44 4.29 11.37
N PRO A 139 1.53 4.42 10.57
CA PRO A 139 1.39 4.70 9.14
C PRO A 139 0.58 3.62 8.44
N ALA A 140 -0.24 3.98 7.46
CA ALA A 140 -1.07 3.08 6.65
C ALA A 140 -2.10 2.24 7.43
N THR A 141 -2.52 2.67 8.62
CA THR A 141 -3.57 2.01 9.41
C THR A 141 -4.93 2.70 9.35
N GLY A 142 -5.11 3.64 8.41
CA GLY A 142 -6.38 4.29 8.17
C GLY A 142 -6.65 5.57 8.98
N PHE A 143 -5.84 5.89 10.00
CA PHE A 143 -6.06 7.06 10.86
C PHE A 143 -5.76 8.40 10.18
N SER A 144 -4.87 8.41 9.19
CA SER A 144 -4.44 9.63 8.50
C SER A 144 -5.25 9.93 7.23
N ILE A 145 -5.13 11.14 6.69
CA ILE A 145 -5.73 11.54 5.41
C ILE A 145 -5.31 10.59 4.27
N CYS A 146 -4.11 10.02 4.31
CA CYS A 146 -3.63 9.03 3.34
C CYS A 146 -4.29 7.68 3.52
N LYS A 147 -4.92 7.41 4.66
CA LYS A 147 -5.49 6.13 5.05
C LYS A 147 -4.47 4.99 4.90
N GLU A 148 -4.90 3.86 4.36
CA GLU A 148 -4.07 2.69 4.03
C GLU A 148 -3.02 2.96 2.93
N PHE A 149 -3.12 4.05 2.20
CA PHE A 149 -2.20 4.44 1.12
C PHE A 149 -1.07 5.36 1.59
N CYS A 150 -0.68 5.27 2.84
CA CYS A 150 0.40 6.06 3.42
C CYS A 150 1.77 5.48 3.02
N TYR A 151 2.65 6.33 2.49
CA TYR A 151 4.04 5.97 2.17
C TYR A 151 5.03 6.26 3.31
N CYS A 152 4.55 6.73 4.47
CA CYS A 152 5.40 6.93 5.63
C CYS A 152 5.69 5.59 6.30
N GLN A 153 6.85 5.52 6.95
CA GLN A 153 7.33 4.34 7.67
C GLN A 153 7.79 4.71 9.07
N LEU A 154 7.83 3.71 9.92
CA LEU A 154 8.55 3.73 11.18
C LEU A 154 9.87 3.00 11.00
N ILE A 155 10.98 3.67 11.28
CA ILE A 155 12.33 3.12 11.17
C ILE A 155 12.92 3.08 12.57
N PRO A 156 13.54 1.96 13.01
CA PRO A 156 14.24 1.90 14.28
C PRO A 156 15.31 2.98 14.36
N GLU A 157 15.40 3.66 15.50
CA GLU A 157 16.31 4.80 15.69
C GLU A 157 17.78 4.39 15.64
N ASP A 158 18.11 3.18 16.09
CA ASP A 158 19.48 2.68 16.21
C ASP A 158 20.01 1.98 14.95
N ILE A 159 19.24 1.98 13.85
CA ILE A 159 19.69 1.43 12.57
C ILE A 159 20.19 2.57 11.68
N GLU A 160 21.49 2.58 11.36
CA GLU A 160 22.03 3.44 10.31
C GLU A 160 21.38 3.05 8.97
N ILE A 161 20.61 3.96 8.41
CA ILE A 161 20.00 3.77 7.10
C ILE A 161 21.10 3.94 6.07
N ASP A 162 21.41 2.88 5.33
CA ASP A 162 22.21 3.00 4.12
C ASP A 162 21.40 3.76 3.06
N ASP A 163 21.79 5.02 2.79
CA ASP A 163 21.12 5.91 1.81
C ASP A 163 21.03 5.31 0.40
N ARG A 164 21.66 4.15 0.16
CA ARG A 164 21.60 3.41 -1.11
C ARG A 164 20.35 2.55 -1.28
N VAL A 165 19.49 2.44 -0.28
CA VAL A 165 18.24 1.64 -0.30
C VAL A 165 16.99 2.51 -0.55
N VAL A 166 17.15 3.77 -0.90
CA VAL A 166 16.02 4.60 -1.34
C VAL A 166 15.68 4.22 -2.79
N ILE A 167 14.64 3.42 -2.95
CA ILE A 167 14.05 3.03 -4.25
C ILE A 167 13.20 4.16 -4.83
#